data_9034d207689f81c31858e9638ca41179
#
_entry.id   9034d207689f81c31858e9638ca41179
#
_cell.length_a   1.000
_cell.length_b   1.000
_cell.length_c   1.000
_cell.angle_alpha   90.00
_cell.angle_beta   90.00
_cell.angle_gamma   90.00
#
_symmetry.space_group_name_H-M   'P 1'
#
loop_
_entity.id
_entity.type
_entity.pdbx_description
1 polymer ?
#
loop_
_entity_poly.entity_id
_entity_poly.type
_entity_poly.pdbx_seq_one_letter_code
_entity_poly.pdbx_strand_id
1 'polypeptide(L)'
;TKVEVRSENLTAILGMKLGADKNFQIYGGPVAQRVKSDVKLRGLAYGPATGYTAHISPDQDYGWLAGVSYSKPEIALKAALTYRSEIDHKMKIAETYPVAEALGINPVQVNEMELTTPKSVNFDFQTGINPTTLATAKMRWVPWSDFAITPPLYNEVSKGSYGPNGLDLVEYADDQWQVEVGLAKRIAPALAVSGTVGWDSGAGDPTTSLGPIDGYYSVGLGAKYNVTPEWAVSAGGKYLWFGDAKGQLPTQKLVGDFQDNDGYILGMKLSYQGK
;
A
#
# COMPACT_ATOMS: atom_id res chain seq x y z
N THR A 1 -4.99 18.36 12.87
CA THR A 1 -3.98 17.34 12.52
C THR A 1 -3.91 17.18 11.01
N LYS A 2 -2.70 17.12 10.48
CA LYS A 2 -2.45 16.86 9.07
C LYS A 2 -1.32 15.84 8.97
N VAL A 3 -1.54 14.81 8.16
CA VAL A 3 -0.50 13.87 7.75
C VAL A 3 -0.56 13.76 6.24
N GLU A 4 0.57 13.98 5.59
CA GLU A 4 0.70 13.82 4.15
C GLU A 4 1.95 12.97 3.89
N VAL A 5 1.77 11.86 3.19
CA VAL A 5 2.86 10.99 2.74
C VAL A 5 2.75 10.87 1.23
N ARG A 6 3.84 11.14 0.53
CA ARG A 6 3.92 10.97 -0.93
C ARG A 6 5.03 10.00 -1.26
N SER A 7 4.72 9.06 -2.14
CA SER A 7 5.71 8.15 -2.70
C SER A 7 5.57 8.07 -4.21
N GLU A 8 6.71 7.98 -4.88
CA GLU A 8 6.81 7.76 -6.31
C GLU A 8 7.70 6.55 -6.54
N ASN A 9 7.28 5.65 -7.42
CA ASN A 9 8.00 4.43 -7.73
C ASN A 9 8.22 4.31 -9.23
N LEU A 10 9.43 3.90 -9.59
CA LEU A 10 9.78 3.52 -10.95
C LEU A 10 10.42 2.13 -10.91
N THR A 11 9.86 1.20 -11.69
CA THR A 11 10.33 -0.19 -11.74
C THR A 11 10.67 -0.56 -13.18
N ALA A 12 11.84 -1.14 -13.39
CA ALA A 12 12.23 -1.74 -14.66
C ALA A 12 12.26 -3.26 -14.50
N ILE A 13 11.61 -3.99 -15.41
CA ILE A 13 11.48 -5.44 -15.33
C ILE A 13 12.04 -6.07 -16.59
N LEU A 14 12.92 -7.05 -16.41
CA LEU A 14 13.38 -7.95 -17.44
C LEU A 14 12.90 -9.36 -17.15
N GLY A 15 12.45 -10.07 -18.16
CA GLY A 15 11.98 -11.43 -18.04
C GLY A 15 12.62 -12.37 -19.05
N MET A 16 12.72 -13.63 -18.67
CA MET A 16 13.22 -14.70 -19.54
C MET A 16 12.25 -15.88 -19.48
N LYS A 17 11.83 -16.31 -20.66
CA LYS A 17 10.98 -17.51 -20.80
C LYS A 17 11.85 -18.76 -20.79
N LEU A 18 11.39 -19.76 -20.08
CA LEU A 18 12.08 -21.03 -19.88
C LEU A 18 11.22 -22.23 -20.28
N GLY A 19 11.87 -23.34 -20.54
CA GLY A 19 11.24 -24.58 -20.91
C GLY A 19 11.03 -24.73 -22.41
N ALA A 20 10.75 -25.96 -22.85
CA ALA A 20 10.57 -26.31 -24.28
C ALA A 20 9.37 -25.54 -24.88
N ASP A 21 8.28 -25.41 -24.12
CA ASP A 21 7.06 -24.72 -24.53
C ASP A 21 7.07 -23.23 -24.13
N LYS A 22 8.15 -22.76 -23.48
CA LYS A 22 8.28 -21.38 -22.97
C LYS A 22 7.12 -20.96 -22.06
N ASN A 23 6.56 -21.90 -21.29
CA ASN A 23 5.44 -21.67 -20.39
C ASN A 23 5.87 -21.03 -19.07
N PHE A 24 7.12 -21.24 -18.65
CA PHE A 24 7.67 -20.62 -17.46
C PHE A 24 8.42 -19.33 -17.81
N GLN A 25 8.30 -18.38 -16.92
CA GLN A 25 9.05 -17.13 -17.00
C GLN A 25 9.60 -16.79 -15.62
N ILE A 26 10.87 -16.40 -15.58
CA ILE A 26 11.46 -15.70 -14.44
C ILE A 26 11.65 -14.24 -14.82
N TYR A 27 11.41 -13.35 -13.90
CA TYR A 27 11.54 -11.93 -14.12
C TYR A 27 12.03 -11.22 -12.87
N GLY A 28 12.58 -10.04 -13.06
CA GLY A 28 13.04 -9.20 -11.97
C GLY A 28 13.62 -7.90 -12.48
N GLY A 29 13.96 -7.05 -11.56
CA GLY A 29 14.56 -5.77 -11.88
C GLY A 29 14.63 -4.82 -10.71
N PRO A 30 15.27 -3.66 -10.91
CA PRO A 30 15.41 -2.62 -9.91
C PRO A 30 14.11 -1.84 -9.71
N VAL A 31 13.94 -1.36 -8.48
CA VAL A 31 12.87 -0.44 -8.09
C VAL A 31 13.52 0.81 -7.52
N ALA A 32 13.18 1.98 -8.06
CA ALA A 32 13.51 3.27 -7.48
C ALA A 32 12.28 3.80 -6.77
N GLN A 33 12.47 4.26 -5.53
CA GLN A 33 11.39 4.82 -4.72
C GLN A 33 11.81 6.13 -4.12
N ARG A 34 10.95 7.15 -4.25
CA ARG A 34 11.12 8.44 -3.60
C ARG A 34 9.97 8.65 -2.63
N VAL A 35 10.30 9.01 -1.39
CA VAL A 35 9.33 9.21 -0.31
C VAL A 35 9.57 10.57 0.33
N LYS A 36 8.50 11.27 0.64
CA LYS A 36 8.49 12.49 1.46
C LYS A 36 7.27 12.52 2.34
N SER A 37 7.33 13.23 3.45
CA SER A 37 6.21 13.33 4.38
C SER A 37 6.20 14.64 5.15
N ASP A 38 5.00 15.08 5.51
CA ASP A 38 4.75 16.18 6.44
C ASP A 38 3.74 15.73 7.49
N VAL A 39 4.02 16.03 8.75
CA VAL A 39 3.15 15.70 9.89
C VAL A 39 2.94 16.91 10.76
N LYS A 40 1.68 17.19 11.13
CA LYS A 40 1.29 18.22 12.09
C LYS A 40 0.27 17.64 13.04
N LEU A 41 0.62 17.48 14.31
CA LEU A 41 -0.30 17.06 15.35
C LEU A 41 -0.95 18.28 15.98
N ARG A 42 -2.26 18.33 15.91
CA ARG A 42 -3.07 19.45 16.44
C ARG A 42 -4.36 18.89 17.05
N GLY A 43 -4.76 19.49 18.15
CA GLY A 43 -6.02 19.18 18.82
C GLY A 43 -5.84 18.64 20.24
N LEU A 44 -6.89 18.77 21.02
CA LEU A 44 -6.89 18.40 22.45
C LEU A 44 -6.63 16.90 22.69
N ALA A 45 -7.01 16.05 21.74
CA ALA A 45 -6.81 14.62 21.86
C ALA A 45 -5.32 14.22 21.98
N TYR A 46 -4.43 15.01 21.36
CA TYR A 46 -2.99 14.74 21.40
C TYR A 46 -2.30 15.23 22.69
N GLY A 47 -3.01 15.97 23.55
CA GLY A 47 -2.44 16.45 24.80
C GLY A 47 -1.12 17.19 24.61
N PRO A 48 -0.05 16.81 25.33
CA PRO A 48 1.26 17.47 25.20
C PRO A 48 1.89 17.37 23.80
N ALA A 49 1.48 16.41 22.98
CA ALA A 49 1.96 16.28 21.61
C ALA A 49 1.34 17.30 20.64
N THR A 50 0.32 18.04 21.08
CA THR A 50 -0.25 19.15 20.31
C THR A 50 0.82 20.20 20.02
N GLY A 51 0.95 20.57 18.75
CA GLY A 51 2.00 21.50 18.32
C GLY A 51 3.21 20.80 17.70
N TYR A 52 3.32 19.49 17.81
CA TYR A 52 4.36 18.74 17.10
C TYR A 52 4.24 18.93 15.59
N THR A 53 5.37 19.21 14.96
CA THR A 53 5.50 19.33 13.50
C THR A 53 6.75 18.60 13.05
N ALA A 54 6.63 17.81 12.00
CA ALA A 54 7.75 17.14 11.36
C ALA A 54 7.69 17.35 9.85
N HIS A 55 8.83 17.71 9.28
CA HIS A 55 9.05 17.73 7.84
C HIS A 55 10.12 16.70 7.50
N ILE A 56 9.73 15.68 6.76
CA ILE A 56 10.63 14.63 6.30
C ILE A 56 11.00 14.95 4.86
N SER A 57 12.27 15.30 4.65
CA SER A 57 12.80 15.67 3.33
C SER A 57 12.71 14.50 2.36
N PRO A 58 12.50 14.76 1.07
CA PRO A 58 12.48 13.72 0.06
C PRO A 58 13.77 12.89 0.06
N ASP A 59 13.62 11.57 0.01
CA ASP A 59 14.71 10.63 -0.16
C ASP A 59 14.39 9.65 -1.27
N GLN A 60 15.38 9.38 -2.12
CA GLN A 60 15.28 8.38 -3.17
C GLN A 60 16.22 7.25 -2.85
N ASP A 61 15.67 6.04 -2.80
CA ASP A 61 16.43 4.83 -2.57
C ASP A 61 15.95 3.70 -3.47
N TYR A 62 16.64 2.57 -3.43
CA TYR A 62 16.48 1.51 -4.39
C TYR A 62 16.22 0.18 -3.72
N GLY A 63 15.40 -0.61 -4.37
CA GLY A 63 15.14 -1.98 -4.04
C GLY A 63 15.11 -2.81 -5.31
N TRP A 64 14.51 -3.97 -5.21
CA TRP A 64 14.39 -4.91 -6.30
C TRP A 64 13.08 -5.69 -6.22
N LEU A 65 12.74 -6.29 -7.34
CA LEU A 65 11.59 -7.16 -7.48
C LEU A 65 12.06 -8.42 -8.22
N ALA A 66 11.52 -9.56 -7.83
CA ALA A 66 11.74 -10.82 -8.53
C ALA A 66 10.48 -11.66 -8.52
N GLY A 67 10.27 -12.46 -9.56
CA GLY A 67 9.10 -13.30 -9.64
C GLY A 67 9.25 -14.43 -10.64
N VAL A 68 8.27 -15.32 -10.57
CA VAL A 68 8.12 -16.45 -11.48
C VAL A 68 6.69 -16.49 -11.99
N SER A 69 6.49 -16.89 -13.22
CA SER A 69 5.15 -17.09 -13.76
C SER A 69 5.07 -18.36 -14.60
N TYR A 70 3.88 -18.93 -14.63
CA TYR A 70 3.51 -20.02 -15.50
C TYR A 70 2.32 -19.61 -16.35
N SER A 71 2.39 -19.92 -17.63
CA SER A 71 1.32 -19.59 -18.59
C SER A 71 1.00 -20.81 -19.45
N LYS A 72 -0.30 -21.00 -19.68
CA LYS A 72 -0.82 -21.97 -20.65
C LYS A 72 -1.85 -21.24 -21.53
N PRO A 73 -1.39 -20.61 -22.63
CA PRO A 73 -2.23 -19.72 -23.43
C PRO A 73 -3.49 -20.37 -24.01
N GLU A 74 -3.46 -21.69 -24.24
CA GLU A 74 -4.58 -22.44 -24.82
C GLU A 74 -5.86 -22.35 -24.00
N ILE A 75 -5.72 -22.21 -22.69
CA ILE A 75 -6.83 -22.04 -21.73
C ILE A 75 -6.78 -20.71 -21.01
N ALA A 76 -6.01 -19.75 -21.52
CA ALA A 76 -5.78 -18.44 -20.88
C ALA A 76 -5.30 -18.55 -19.41
N LEU A 77 -4.64 -19.63 -19.03
CA LEU A 77 -4.08 -19.82 -17.70
C LEU A 77 -2.82 -19.00 -17.54
N LYS A 78 -2.76 -18.25 -16.45
CA LYS A 78 -1.54 -17.57 -16.00
C LYS A 78 -1.51 -17.52 -14.48
N ALA A 79 -0.39 -17.93 -13.91
CA ALA A 79 -0.12 -17.78 -12.47
C ALA A 79 1.22 -17.09 -12.30
N ALA A 80 1.28 -16.05 -11.48
CA ALA A 80 2.49 -15.30 -11.22
C ALA A 80 2.66 -15.05 -9.72
N LEU A 81 3.87 -15.30 -9.22
CA LEU A 81 4.27 -15.02 -7.86
C LEU A 81 5.39 -13.98 -7.89
N THR A 82 5.17 -12.83 -7.28
CA THR A 82 6.09 -11.70 -7.30
C THR A 82 6.44 -11.27 -5.89
N TYR A 83 7.73 -11.17 -5.62
CA TYR A 83 8.28 -10.60 -4.40
C TYR A 83 8.84 -9.21 -4.69
N ARG A 84 8.48 -8.22 -3.87
CA ARG A 84 9.13 -6.91 -3.82
C ARG A 84 9.93 -6.78 -2.54
N SER A 85 11.17 -6.32 -2.66
CA SER A 85 12.02 -6.08 -1.50
C SER A 85 11.53 -4.90 -0.67
N GLU A 86 11.85 -4.92 0.62
CA GLU A 86 11.84 -3.71 1.42
C GLU A 86 12.86 -2.69 0.88
N ILE A 87 12.63 -1.42 1.15
CA ILE A 87 13.54 -0.33 0.76
C ILE A 87 13.83 0.52 1.99
N ASP A 88 15.12 0.61 2.34
CA ASP A 88 15.60 1.43 3.44
C ASP A 88 15.86 2.85 2.96
N HIS A 89 15.16 3.80 3.56
CA HIS A 89 15.36 5.22 3.31
C HIS A 89 16.09 5.87 4.48
N LYS A 90 17.14 6.61 4.17
CA LYS A 90 17.84 7.51 5.11
C LYS A 90 17.51 8.94 4.73
N MET A 91 16.82 9.64 5.60
CA MET A 91 16.28 10.95 5.28
C MET A 91 16.49 11.93 6.42
N LYS A 92 16.55 13.20 6.08
CA LYS A 92 16.57 14.27 7.07
C LYS A 92 15.16 14.59 7.52
N ILE A 93 15.01 14.76 8.83
CA ILE A 93 13.75 15.19 9.45
C ILE A 93 13.99 16.45 10.26
N ALA A 94 13.18 17.46 9.99
CA ALA A 94 13.11 18.68 10.78
C ALA A 94 11.88 18.60 11.69
N GLU A 95 12.11 18.62 12.99
CA GLU A 95 11.05 18.48 14.00
C GLU A 95 10.97 19.73 14.86
N THR A 96 9.74 20.13 15.16
CA THR A 96 9.43 21.13 16.20
C THR A 96 8.49 20.49 17.20
N TYR A 97 8.90 20.45 18.47
CA TYR A 97 8.14 19.82 19.54
C TYR A 97 8.16 20.70 20.79
N PRO A 98 7.16 21.59 20.96
CA PRO A 98 7.19 22.59 22.02
C PRO A 98 7.35 22.04 23.43
N VAL A 99 6.75 20.90 23.74
CA VAL A 99 6.82 20.29 25.09
C VAL A 99 8.25 19.85 25.47
N ALA A 100 9.14 19.66 24.50
CA ALA A 100 10.52 19.24 24.72
C ALA A 100 11.29 20.27 25.60
N GLU A 101 10.98 21.55 25.45
CA GLU A 101 11.60 22.63 26.23
C GLU A 101 11.41 22.44 27.75
N ALA A 102 10.21 22.02 28.15
CA ALA A 102 9.91 21.76 29.56
C ALA A 102 10.70 20.58 30.15
N LEU A 103 11.27 19.74 29.29
CA LEU A 103 12.12 18.59 29.65
C LEU A 103 13.60 18.89 29.49
N GLY A 104 13.98 20.12 29.15
CA GLY A 104 15.38 20.50 28.91
C GLY A 104 15.93 19.95 27.58
N ILE A 105 15.07 19.56 26.66
CA ILE A 105 15.41 19.08 25.33
C ILE A 105 15.18 20.21 24.32
N ASN A 106 16.10 20.38 23.37
CA ASN A 106 15.91 21.38 22.32
C ASN A 106 14.62 21.11 21.53
N PRO A 107 13.64 22.03 21.51
CA PRO A 107 12.36 21.83 20.87
C PRO A 107 12.40 21.90 19.34
N VAL A 108 13.50 22.37 18.76
CA VAL A 108 13.68 22.46 17.30
C VAL A 108 14.94 21.70 16.92
N GLN A 109 14.80 20.61 16.19
CA GLN A 109 15.92 19.75 15.81
C GLN A 109 15.82 19.32 14.35
N VAL A 110 16.98 19.13 13.74
CA VAL A 110 17.16 18.47 12.45
C VAL A 110 18.03 17.25 12.67
N ASN A 111 17.52 16.08 12.36
CA ASN A 111 18.22 14.80 12.54
C ASN A 111 18.12 13.94 11.29
N GLU A 112 18.90 12.88 11.26
CA GLU A 112 18.72 11.79 10.31
C GLU A 112 17.74 10.77 10.87
N MET A 113 16.88 10.22 10.00
CA MET A 113 15.90 9.19 10.33
C MET A 113 15.98 8.07 9.30
N GLU A 114 15.82 6.85 9.74
CA GLU A 114 15.65 5.69 8.87
C GLU A 114 14.18 5.31 8.79
N LEU A 115 13.72 5.04 7.59
CA LEU A 115 12.39 4.54 7.29
C LEU A 115 12.50 3.40 6.30
N THR A 116 11.98 2.23 6.65
CA THR A 116 11.97 1.07 5.77
C THR A 116 10.55 0.86 5.25
N THR A 117 10.34 1.01 3.94
CA THR A 117 9.08 0.63 3.32
C THR A 117 8.99 -0.88 3.22
N PRO A 118 7.80 -1.48 3.51
CA PRO A 118 7.71 -2.92 3.66
C PRO A 118 7.89 -3.67 2.35
N LYS A 119 8.40 -4.91 2.46
CA LYS A 119 8.34 -5.90 1.40
C LYS A 119 6.91 -6.32 1.11
N SER A 120 6.69 -6.96 -0.02
CA SER A 120 5.39 -7.54 -0.36
C SER A 120 5.52 -8.80 -1.18
N VAL A 121 4.53 -9.67 -1.05
CA VAL A 121 4.35 -10.86 -1.88
C VAL A 121 3.00 -10.75 -2.57
N ASN A 122 3.00 -10.87 -3.89
CA ASN A 122 1.79 -10.81 -4.70
C ASN A 122 1.65 -12.11 -5.50
N PHE A 123 0.45 -12.66 -5.48
CA PHE A 123 0.07 -13.80 -6.30
C PHE A 123 -1.09 -13.38 -7.22
N ASP A 124 -0.87 -13.51 -8.52
CA ASP A 124 -1.86 -13.21 -9.56
C ASP A 124 -2.19 -14.48 -10.31
N PHE A 125 -3.46 -14.80 -10.42
CA PHE A 125 -3.96 -16.00 -11.08
C PHE A 125 -5.10 -15.64 -12.02
N GLN A 126 -5.11 -16.26 -13.17
CA GLN A 126 -6.26 -16.27 -14.08
C GLN A 126 -6.35 -17.58 -14.81
N THR A 127 -7.55 -17.97 -15.19
CA THR A 127 -7.80 -19.10 -16.09
C THR A 127 -9.08 -18.91 -16.89
N GLY A 128 -9.09 -19.39 -18.11
CA GLY A 128 -10.31 -19.53 -18.90
C GLY A 128 -11.17 -20.64 -18.33
N ILE A 129 -12.46 -20.38 -18.12
CA ILE A 129 -13.47 -21.39 -17.77
C ILE A 129 -14.05 -21.98 -19.05
N ASN A 130 -14.25 -21.12 -20.03
CA ASN A 130 -14.71 -21.44 -21.39
C ASN A 130 -14.15 -20.36 -22.36
N PRO A 131 -14.37 -20.48 -23.68
CA PRO A 131 -13.79 -19.53 -24.65
C PRO A 131 -14.16 -18.06 -24.45
N THR A 132 -15.20 -17.75 -23.67
CA THR A 132 -15.68 -16.39 -23.45
C THR A 132 -15.61 -15.93 -22.00
N THR A 133 -15.21 -16.80 -21.07
CA THR A 133 -15.25 -16.52 -19.62
C THR A 133 -13.88 -16.77 -18.99
N LEU A 134 -13.42 -15.77 -18.24
CA LEU A 134 -12.15 -15.77 -17.52
C LEU A 134 -12.43 -15.64 -16.02
N ALA A 135 -11.81 -16.50 -15.21
CA ALA A 135 -11.76 -16.35 -13.75
C ALA A 135 -10.43 -15.75 -13.33
N THR A 136 -10.47 -14.86 -12.36
CA THR A 136 -9.28 -14.20 -11.82
C THR A 136 -9.22 -14.30 -10.31
N ALA A 137 -8.02 -14.35 -9.76
CA ALA A 137 -7.77 -14.26 -8.33
C ALA A 137 -6.47 -13.50 -8.09
N LYS A 138 -6.48 -12.61 -7.11
CA LYS A 138 -5.29 -11.88 -6.67
C LYS A 138 -5.17 -11.99 -5.17
N MET A 139 -3.93 -12.16 -4.70
CA MET A 139 -3.61 -12.17 -3.27
C MET A 139 -2.36 -11.31 -3.05
N ARG A 140 -2.39 -10.51 -2.01
CA ARG A 140 -1.24 -9.69 -1.60
C ARG A 140 -1.05 -9.79 -0.10
N TRP A 141 0.21 -9.95 0.31
CA TRP A 141 0.65 -9.89 1.69
C TRP A 141 1.70 -8.81 1.87
N VAL A 142 1.53 -8.00 2.92
CA VAL A 142 2.46 -6.95 3.32
C VAL A 142 2.65 -7.03 4.84
N PRO A 143 3.89 -7.22 5.33
CA PRO A 143 4.17 -7.33 6.77
C PRO A 143 4.19 -5.94 7.42
N TRP A 144 3.05 -5.28 7.51
CA TRP A 144 2.93 -3.96 8.15
C TRP A 144 3.29 -3.96 9.62
N SER A 145 3.24 -5.13 10.29
CA SER A 145 3.68 -5.26 11.69
C SER A 145 5.16 -4.97 11.91
N ASP A 146 5.97 -5.05 10.84
CA ASP A 146 7.41 -4.72 10.89
C ASP A 146 7.68 -3.23 10.58
N PHE A 147 6.66 -2.48 10.22
CA PHE A 147 6.79 -1.07 9.83
C PHE A 147 6.57 -0.13 11.01
N ALA A 148 7.45 0.86 11.14
CA ALA A 148 7.28 1.94 12.09
C ALA A 148 7.86 3.25 11.55
N ILE A 149 7.28 4.36 11.96
CA ILE A 149 7.85 5.69 11.79
C ILE A 149 8.25 6.20 13.17
N THR A 150 9.55 6.38 13.39
CA THR A 150 10.13 6.74 14.68
C THR A 150 10.93 8.03 14.56
N PRO A 151 10.26 9.20 14.59
CA PRO A 151 10.97 10.48 14.56
C PRO A 151 11.85 10.65 15.79
N PRO A 152 13.14 11.04 15.64
CA PRO A 152 14.11 11.06 16.75
C PRO A 152 13.71 11.95 17.92
N LEU A 153 13.27 13.19 17.67
CA LEU A 153 12.88 14.10 18.76
C LEU A 153 11.60 13.63 19.45
N TYR A 154 10.60 13.21 18.68
CA TYR A 154 9.37 12.65 19.23
C TYR A 154 9.63 11.44 20.14
N ASN A 155 10.48 10.53 19.68
CA ASN A 155 10.88 9.35 20.45
C ASN A 155 11.65 9.74 21.72
N GLU A 156 12.62 10.64 21.64
CA GLU A 156 13.41 11.10 22.79
C GLU A 156 12.53 11.71 23.88
N VAL A 157 11.62 12.60 23.52
CA VAL A 157 10.68 13.23 24.46
C VAL A 157 9.82 12.20 25.15
N SER A 158 9.39 11.15 24.44
CA SER A 158 8.52 10.10 24.99
C SER A 158 9.22 9.16 25.98
N LYS A 159 10.56 9.05 25.93
CA LYS A 159 11.32 8.15 26.82
C LYS A 159 11.14 8.46 28.29
N GLY A 160 10.95 9.71 28.63
CA GLY A 160 10.74 10.13 30.03
C GLY A 160 9.49 9.55 30.68
N SER A 161 8.46 9.27 29.88
CA SER A 161 7.16 8.79 30.38
C SER A 161 6.83 7.34 29.95
N TYR A 162 7.43 6.84 28.89
CA TYR A 162 7.05 5.56 28.25
C TYR A 162 8.20 4.55 28.14
N GLY A 163 9.30 4.80 28.87
CA GLY A 163 10.41 3.86 28.98
C GLY A 163 11.52 4.07 27.97
N PRO A 164 12.61 3.28 28.08
CA PRO A 164 13.86 3.57 27.38
C PRO A 164 13.78 3.48 25.85
N ASN A 165 12.81 2.77 25.32
CA ASN A 165 12.62 2.66 23.86
C ASN A 165 11.81 3.81 23.27
N GLY A 166 11.10 4.58 24.13
CA GLY A 166 10.21 5.65 23.67
C GLY A 166 9.02 5.12 22.87
N LEU A 167 8.38 6.04 22.14
CA LEU A 167 7.23 5.74 21.29
C LEU A 167 7.58 5.92 19.81
N ASP A 168 6.94 5.14 18.98
CA ASP A 168 6.84 5.36 17.54
C ASP A 168 5.66 6.29 17.24
N LEU A 169 5.78 7.10 16.21
CA LEU A 169 4.67 7.95 15.77
C LEU A 169 3.59 7.15 15.04
N VAL A 170 4.02 6.19 14.26
CA VAL A 170 3.14 5.26 13.52
C VAL A 170 3.70 3.86 13.65
N GLU A 171 2.85 2.93 14.02
CA GLU A 171 3.13 1.49 14.03
C GLU A 171 1.83 0.73 13.75
N TYR A 172 1.96 -0.51 13.32
CA TYR A 172 0.83 -1.41 13.03
C TYR A 172 0.99 -2.73 13.78
N ALA A 173 -0.13 -3.31 14.22
CA ALA A 173 -0.13 -4.54 15.00
C ALA A 173 -0.02 -5.80 14.15
N ASP A 174 -0.61 -5.80 12.97
CA ASP A 174 -0.79 -6.99 12.14
C ASP A 174 -0.27 -6.80 10.72
N ASP A 175 0.03 -7.91 10.06
CA ASP A 175 0.29 -7.96 8.65
C ASP A 175 -1.02 -7.79 7.87
N GLN A 176 -0.92 -7.19 6.70
CA GLN A 176 -2.06 -6.95 5.83
C GLN A 176 -2.15 -8.02 4.75
N TRP A 177 -3.37 -8.56 4.58
CA TRP A 177 -3.73 -9.47 3.51
C TRP A 177 -4.82 -8.87 2.64
N GLN A 178 -4.67 -8.97 1.34
CA GLN A 178 -5.69 -8.60 0.36
C GLN A 178 -5.99 -9.79 -0.54
N VAL A 179 -7.27 -10.06 -0.77
CA VAL A 179 -7.73 -11.10 -1.68
C VAL A 179 -8.84 -10.51 -2.54
N GLU A 180 -8.73 -10.68 -3.86
CA GLU A 180 -9.75 -10.28 -4.83
C GLU A 180 -9.98 -11.43 -5.81
N VAL A 181 -11.24 -11.79 -6.03
CA VAL A 181 -11.64 -12.78 -7.02
C VAL A 181 -12.63 -12.15 -7.99
N GLY A 182 -12.60 -12.60 -9.23
CA GLY A 182 -13.43 -12.01 -10.27
C GLY A 182 -13.74 -12.95 -11.41
N LEU A 183 -14.75 -12.54 -12.18
CA LEU A 183 -15.11 -13.15 -13.44
C LEU A 183 -15.19 -12.07 -14.51
N ALA A 184 -14.67 -12.39 -15.70
CA ALA A 184 -14.81 -11.56 -16.88
C ALA A 184 -15.43 -12.36 -18.00
N LYS A 185 -16.35 -11.76 -18.74
CA LYS A 185 -17.05 -12.42 -19.83
C LYS A 185 -17.09 -11.53 -21.07
N ARG A 186 -16.73 -12.11 -22.21
CA ARG A 186 -16.98 -11.49 -23.51
C ARG A 186 -18.44 -11.64 -23.87
N ILE A 187 -19.17 -10.53 -23.91
CA ILE A 187 -20.60 -10.47 -24.25
C ILE A 187 -20.85 -10.08 -25.70
N ALA A 188 -19.84 -9.55 -26.38
CA ALA A 188 -19.83 -9.24 -27.81
C ALA A 188 -18.40 -9.39 -28.35
N PRO A 189 -18.19 -9.47 -29.67
CA PRO A 189 -16.85 -9.66 -30.26
C PRO A 189 -15.81 -8.66 -29.78
N ALA A 190 -16.22 -7.42 -29.48
CA ALA A 190 -15.34 -6.35 -29.07
C ALA A 190 -15.54 -5.90 -27.61
N LEU A 191 -16.46 -6.50 -26.87
CA LEU A 191 -16.85 -6.05 -25.54
C LEU A 191 -16.77 -7.20 -24.51
N ALA A 192 -16.00 -6.97 -23.45
CA ALA A 192 -15.97 -7.81 -22.26
C ALA A 192 -16.41 -7.02 -21.04
N VAL A 193 -17.14 -7.66 -20.14
CA VAL A 193 -17.54 -7.11 -18.84
C VAL A 193 -16.96 -7.94 -17.73
N SER A 194 -16.75 -7.34 -16.57
CA SER A 194 -16.18 -8.03 -15.41
C SER A 194 -16.83 -7.62 -14.11
N GLY A 195 -16.82 -8.54 -13.17
CA GLY A 195 -17.22 -8.31 -11.79
C GLY A 195 -16.18 -8.89 -10.83
N THR A 196 -15.90 -8.21 -9.75
CA THR A 196 -14.95 -8.62 -8.72
C THR A 196 -15.54 -8.45 -7.33
N VAL A 197 -15.08 -9.27 -6.40
CA VAL A 197 -15.28 -9.08 -4.97
C VAL A 197 -13.93 -9.15 -4.28
N GLY A 198 -13.72 -8.31 -3.29
CA GLY A 198 -12.45 -8.19 -2.62
C GLY A 198 -12.58 -8.06 -1.11
N TRP A 199 -11.49 -8.40 -0.45
CA TRP A 199 -11.34 -8.31 0.99
C TRP A 199 -9.92 -7.86 1.34
N ASP A 200 -9.83 -7.02 2.36
CA ASP A 200 -8.59 -6.55 2.95
C ASP A 200 -8.69 -6.72 4.47
N SER A 201 -7.69 -7.35 5.07
CA SER A 201 -7.70 -7.64 6.51
C SER A 201 -7.45 -6.40 7.38
N GLY A 202 -6.95 -5.31 6.81
CA GLY A 202 -6.33 -4.24 7.58
C GLY A 202 -5.01 -4.65 8.21
N ALA A 203 -4.42 -3.73 8.94
CA ALA A 203 -3.14 -3.92 9.63
C ALA A 203 -3.30 -3.89 11.18
N GLY A 204 -4.49 -4.19 11.67
CA GLY A 204 -4.84 -4.27 13.09
C GLY A 204 -5.93 -3.30 13.53
N ASP A 205 -6.62 -3.68 14.61
CA ASP A 205 -7.59 -2.83 15.32
C ASP A 205 -7.42 -3.05 16.83
N PRO A 206 -7.15 -2.01 17.63
CA PRO A 206 -7.04 -0.59 17.28
C PRO A 206 -5.86 -0.26 16.37
N THR A 207 -6.03 0.81 15.59
CA THR A 207 -5.01 1.28 14.63
C THR A 207 -4.64 2.74 14.89
N THR A 208 -3.60 3.23 14.21
CA THR A 208 -3.19 4.62 14.35
C THR A 208 -4.32 5.60 14.00
N SER A 209 -4.51 6.62 14.82
CA SER A 209 -5.48 7.69 14.55
C SER A 209 -5.13 8.53 13.31
N LEU A 210 -3.93 8.38 12.77
CA LEU A 210 -3.46 9.05 11.56
C LEU A 210 -3.95 8.37 10.28
N GLY A 211 -4.44 7.12 10.38
CA GLY A 211 -5.04 6.38 9.27
C GLY A 211 -6.00 5.31 9.80
N PRO A 212 -7.17 5.71 10.35
CA PRO A 212 -8.03 4.81 11.12
C PRO A 212 -8.94 3.97 10.20
N ILE A 213 -8.33 3.02 9.49
CA ILE A 213 -9.02 2.08 8.62
C ILE A 213 -8.58 0.66 9.00
N ASP A 214 -9.55 -0.23 9.18
CA ASP A 214 -9.32 -1.66 9.41
C ASP A 214 -9.84 -2.49 8.24
N GLY A 215 -9.07 -2.45 7.14
CA GLY A 215 -9.39 -3.17 5.92
C GLY A 215 -10.67 -2.73 5.25
N TYR A 216 -11.17 -3.58 4.34
CA TYR A 216 -12.41 -3.32 3.61
C TYR A 216 -12.95 -4.59 2.95
N TYR A 217 -14.25 -4.55 2.61
CA TYR A 217 -14.85 -5.38 1.56
C TYR A 217 -15.12 -4.53 0.33
N SER A 218 -14.99 -5.12 -0.85
CA SER A 218 -15.21 -4.39 -2.10
C SER A 218 -16.00 -5.18 -3.12
N VAL A 219 -16.74 -4.45 -3.98
CA VAL A 219 -17.37 -4.96 -5.19
C VAL A 219 -16.94 -4.07 -6.34
N GLY A 220 -16.46 -4.67 -7.42
CA GLY A 220 -16.04 -3.97 -8.61
C GLY A 220 -16.79 -4.41 -9.85
N LEU A 221 -16.99 -3.46 -10.77
CA LEU A 221 -17.52 -3.70 -12.10
C LEU A 221 -16.62 -3.04 -13.12
N GLY A 222 -16.42 -3.70 -14.25
CA GLY A 222 -15.58 -3.17 -15.32
C GLY A 222 -16.06 -3.59 -16.70
N ALA A 223 -15.59 -2.86 -17.70
CA ALA A 223 -15.80 -3.16 -19.09
C ALA A 223 -14.56 -2.84 -19.91
N LYS A 224 -14.26 -3.68 -20.89
CA LYS A 224 -13.19 -3.47 -21.87
C LYS A 224 -13.78 -3.51 -23.26
N TYR A 225 -13.57 -2.44 -24.02
CA TYR A 225 -13.99 -2.33 -25.40
C TYR A 225 -12.76 -2.24 -26.33
N ASN A 226 -12.66 -3.18 -27.26
CA ASN A 226 -11.66 -3.15 -28.31
C ASN A 226 -12.15 -2.25 -29.45
N VAL A 227 -11.65 -1.02 -29.49
CA VAL A 227 -12.00 -0.03 -30.53
C VAL A 227 -11.50 -0.49 -31.88
N THR A 228 -10.27 -1.02 -31.91
CA THR A 228 -9.62 -1.67 -33.05
C THR A 228 -8.89 -2.92 -32.55
N PRO A 229 -8.33 -3.79 -33.42
CA PRO A 229 -7.49 -4.89 -32.99
C PRO A 229 -6.27 -4.48 -32.14
N GLU A 230 -5.81 -3.24 -32.29
CA GLU A 230 -4.64 -2.69 -31.58
C GLU A 230 -5.01 -1.84 -30.36
N TRP A 231 -6.16 -1.18 -30.36
CA TRP A 231 -6.57 -0.25 -29.32
C TRP A 231 -7.73 -0.76 -28.50
N ALA A 232 -7.62 -0.61 -27.19
CA ALA A 232 -8.68 -0.95 -26.26
C ALA A 232 -8.85 0.15 -25.19
N VAL A 233 -10.10 0.39 -24.82
CA VAL A 233 -10.48 1.26 -23.70
C VAL A 233 -11.11 0.40 -22.61
N SER A 234 -10.62 0.55 -21.40
CA SER A 234 -11.19 -0.10 -20.22
C SER A 234 -11.68 0.96 -19.26
N ALA A 235 -12.84 0.73 -18.66
CA ALA A 235 -13.38 1.56 -17.60
C ALA A 235 -13.92 0.67 -16.48
N GLY A 236 -13.84 1.13 -15.26
CA GLY A 236 -14.35 0.39 -14.13
C GLY A 236 -14.53 1.23 -12.90
N GLY A 237 -15.29 0.69 -11.97
CA GLY A 237 -15.53 1.26 -10.67
C GLY A 237 -15.52 0.18 -9.59
N LYS A 238 -15.10 0.59 -8.41
CA LYS A 238 -15.07 -0.25 -7.23
C LYS A 238 -15.69 0.51 -6.07
N TYR A 239 -16.60 -0.14 -5.36
CA TYR A 239 -17.17 0.35 -4.13
C TYR A 239 -16.55 -0.39 -2.95
N LEU A 240 -16.17 0.35 -1.91
CA LEU A 240 -15.50 -0.20 -0.72
C LEU A 240 -16.31 0.12 0.53
N TRP A 241 -16.52 -0.92 1.35
CA TRP A 241 -17.03 -0.79 2.71
C TRP A 241 -15.84 -0.99 3.65
N PHE A 242 -15.39 0.10 4.28
CA PHE A 242 -14.27 0.05 5.20
C PHE A 242 -14.66 -0.60 6.51
N GLY A 243 -13.76 -1.39 7.08
CA GLY A 243 -13.91 -1.97 8.40
C GLY A 243 -13.97 -0.89 9.49
N ASP A 244 -14.74 -1.14 10.52
CA ASP A 244 -14.80 -0.28 11.69
C ASP A 244 -13.43 -0.30 12.38
N ALA A 245 -12.93 0.88 12.74
CA ALA A 245 -11.61 1.03 13.33
C ALA A 245 -11.64 1.94 14.54
N LYS A 246 -10.96 1.52 15.60
CA LYS A 246 -10.68 2.37 16.75
C LYS A 246 -9.33 3.03 16.55
N GLY A 247 -9.35 4.36 16.43
CA GLY A 247 -8.15 5.18 16.30
C GLY A 247 -7.48 5.39 17.65
N GLN A 248 -6.18 5.07 17.72
CA GLN A 248 -5.38 5.26 18.93
C GLN A 248 -4.19 6.19 18.69
N LEU A 249 -3.78 6.85 19.76
CA LEU A 249 -2.53 7.59 19.82
C LEU A 249 -1.35 6.61 19.93
N PRO A 250 -0.11 7.06 19.67
CA PRO A 250 1.09 6.25 19.95
C PRO A 250 1.16 5.75 21.40
N THR A 251 0.51 6.44 22.34
CA THR A 251 0.37 6.02 23.74
C THR A 251 -0.63 4.89 23.98
N GLN A 252 -1.24 4.37 22.91
CA GLN A 252 -2.32 3.38 22.93
C GLN A 252 -3.65 3.86 23.53
N LYS A 253 -3.78 5.18 23.74
CA LYS A 253 -5.04 5.79 24.15
C LYS A 253 -6.00 5.89 22.96
N LEU A 254 -7.20 5.32 23.11
CA LEU A 254 -8.26 5.42 22.12
C LEU A 254 -8.81 6.85 22.08
N VAL A 255 -8.86 7.45 20.90
CA VAL A 255 -9.32 8.84 20.70
C VAL A 255 -10.45 8.96 19.69
N GLY A 256 -10.79 7.88 19.00
CA GLY A 256 -11.88 7.88 18.03
C GLY A 256 -12.39 6.46 17.75
N ASP A 257 -13.63 6.39 17.33
CA ASP A 257 -14.30 5.20 16.84
C ASP A 257 -14.89 5.52 15.47
N PHE A 258 -14.36 4.88 14.44
CA PHE A 258 -14.66 5.15 13.05
C PHE A 258 -15.49 3.99 12.49
N GLN A 259 -16.78 4.23 12.29
CA GLN A 259 -17.75 3.23 11.89
C GLN A 259 -18.48 3.65 10.62
N ASP A 260 -18.96 2.65 9.88
CA ASP A 260 -19.83 2.82 8.70
C ASP A 260 -19.22 3.73 7.61
N ASN A 261 -17.92 3.67 7.42
CA ASN A 261 -17.25 4.41 6.36
C ASN A 261 -17.24 3.62 5.07
N ASP A 262 -17.39 4.33 3.97
CA ASP A 262 -17.37 3.77 2.63
C ASP A 262 -16.61 4.68 1.66
N GLY A 263 -16.35 4.15 0.47
CA GLY A 263 -15.69 4.90 -0.58
C GLY A 263 -15.86 4.25 -1.93
N TYR A 264 -15.43 4.95 -2.97
CA TYR A 264 -15.42 4.42 -4.31
C TYR A 264 -14.17 4.83 -5.08
N ILE A 265 -13.80 4.01 -6.05
CA ILE A 265 -12.69 4.26 -6.97
C ILE A 265 -13.23 4.12 -8.38
N LEU A 266 -12.94 5.10 -9.23
CA LEU A 266 -13.24 5.05 -10.67
C LEU A 266 -11.92 5.09 -11.44
N GLY A 267 -11.83 4.31 -12.50
CA GLY A 267 -10.63 4.24 -13.31
C GLY A 267 -10.93 4.04 -14.79
N MET A 268 -10.03 4.55 -15.63
CA MET A 268 -10.01 4.34 -17.07
C MET A 268 -8.60 3.97 -17.51
N LYS A 269 -8.51 3.12 -18.53
CA LYS A 269 -7.25 2.71 -19.12
C LYS A 269 -7.38 2.69 -20.64
N LEU A 270 -6.41 3.28 -21.31
CA LEU A 270 -6.22 3.15 -22.76
C LEU A 270 -5.04 2.21 -22.99
N SER A 271 -5.24 1.20 -23.81
CA SER A 271 -4.21 0.20 -24.10
C SER A 271 -3.96 0.13 -25.60
N TYR A 272 -2.68 0.03 -25.97
CA TYR A 272 -2.22 -0.23 -27.33
C TYR A 272 -1.34 -1.47 -27.35
N GLN A 273 -1.61 -2.37 -28.27
CA GLN A 273 -0.81 -3.54 -28.53
C GLN A 273 -0.44 -3.59 -30.02
N GLY A 274 0.83 -3.31 -30.32
CA GLY A 274 1.37 -3.46 -31.65
C GLY A 274 1.49 -4.91 -32.08
N LYS A 275 1.61 -5.16 -33.39
CA LYS A 275 1.86 -6.49 -33.95
C LYS A 275 3.31 -6.90 -33.76
#